data_2f931929409388eec0456df9bc3f7c5c
#
_entry.id   2f931929409388eec0456df9bc3f7c5c
#
_cell.length_a   1.000
_cell.length_b   1.000
_cell.length_c   1.000
_cell.angle_alpha   90.00
_cell.angle_beta   90.00
_cell.angle_gamma   90.00
#
_symmetry.space_group_name_H-M   'P 1'
#
loop_
_entity.id
_entity.type
_entity.pdbx_description
1 polymer ?
#
loop_
_entity_poly.entity_id
_entity_poly.type
_entity_poly.pdbx_seq_one_letter_code
_entity_poly.pdbx_strand_id
1 'polypeptide(L)'
;MKIKINEIYYSIQGESSFVGLPCIFIRLTYCNLRCTYCDSEYTFYDGKDMDIQEILNEIKKYECNLVEVTGGEPLFQKNCIKLLEELVELDYKVLLETSGSLSIKNVPKKVINIIDFKCPSSGMKKKNLWDNIKYLKSHDEVKFVIGNKEDYNWAKEKINKYNLDDKCNILFSPVYKKIESKEITKWILEDNLNIRFQIQLHKEIWDDKDRGV
;
A
#
# COMPACT_ATOMS: atom_id res chain seq x y z
N MET A 1 -24.58 -1.26 2.59
CA MET A 1 -23.55 -0.20 2.35
C MET A 1 -22.70 -0.63 1.18
N LYS A 2 -22.70 0.16 0.08
CA LYS A 2 -21.98 -0.23 -1.14
C LYS A 2 -20.57 0.35 -1.19
N ILE A 3 -19.66 -0.44 -1.74
CA ILE A 3 -18.28 -0.07 -2.07
C ILE A 3 -18.06 -0.45 -3.53
N LYS A 4 -17.40 0.41 -4.28
CA LYS A 4 -17.06 0.11 -5.66
C LYS A 4 -15.75 -0.68 -5.68
N ILE A 5 -15.86 -1.94 -6.05
CA ILE A 5 -14.76 -2.91 -6.11
C ILE A 5 -14.29 -3.02 -7.56
N ASN A 6 -13.00 -2.90 -7.77
CA ASN A 6 -12.38 -3.16 -9.07
C ASN A 6 -12.19 -4.66 -9.28
N GLU A 7 -11.54 -5.32 -8.31
CA GLU A 7 -11.30 -6.77 -8.33
C GLU A 7 -11.16 -7.35 -6.92
N ILE A 8 -11.49 -8.64 -6.77
CA ILE A 8 -11.18 -9.45 -5.58
C ILE A 8 -10.48 -10.71 -6.10
N TYR A 9 -9.29 -11.00 -5.58
CA TYR A 9 -8.50 -12.15 -6.03
C TYR A 9 -7.60 -12.70 -4.92
N TYR A 10 -7.10 -13.91 -5.12
CA TYR A 10 -6.19 -14.59 -4.21
C TYR A 10 -4.87 -14.83 -4.91
N SER A 11 -3.80 -14.32 -4.33
CA SER A 11 -2.46 -14.40 -4.90
C SER A 11 -1.39 -14.37 -3.81
N ILE A 12 -0.15 -14.12 -4.21
CA ILE A 12 0.98 -13.93 -3.31
C ILE A 12 1.17 -12.42 -3.03
N GLN A 13 1.28 -12.06 -1.74
CA GLN A 13 1.65 -10.69 -1.37
C GLN A 13 3.02 -10.35 -1.95
N GLY A 14 3.05 -9.36 -2.82
CA GLY A 14 4.27 -8.98 -3.57
C GLY A 14 5.11 -7.91 -2.90
N GLU A 15 4.61 -7.29 -1.84
CA GLU A 15 5.24 -6.15 -1.17
C GLU A 15 5.10 -6.25 0.35
N SER A 16 5.54 -5.22 1.09
CA SER A 16 5.45 -5.13 2.55
C SER A 16 6.30 -6.18 3.30
N SER A 17 6.19 -6.21 4.62
CA SER A 17 6.81 -7.26 5.43
C SER A 17 6.11 -8.61 5.31
N PHE A 18 5.01 -8.67 4.57
CA PHE A 18 4.22 -9.87 4.29
C PHE A 18 4.53 -10.50 2.93
N VAL A 19 5.52 -9.98 2.21
CA VAL A 19 5.96 -10.49 0.90
C VAL A 19 6.17 -12.00 0.93
N GLY A 20 5.64 -12.69 -0.10
CA GLY A 20 5.74 -14.14 -0.26
C GLY A 20 4.62 -14.94 0.40
N LEU A 21 3.75 -14.32 1.21
CA LEU A 21 2.61 -15.00 1.83
C LEU A 21 1.39 -15.01 0.90
N PRO A 22 0.59 -16.11 0.90
CA PRO A 22 -0.73 -16.10 0.30
C PRO A 22 -1.59 -14.99 0.91
N CYS A 23 -2.30 -14.23 0.06
CA CYS A 23 -3.09 -13.07 0.46
C CYS A 23 -4.34 -12.93 -0.41
N ILE A 24 -5.46 -12.55 0.19
CA ILE A 24 -6.65 -12.12 -0.51
C ILE A 24 -6.57 -10.61 -0.72
N PHE A 25 -6.71 -10.16 -1.95
CA PHE A 25 -6.71 -8.75 -2.30
C PHE A 25 -8.13 -8.26 -2.57
N ILE A 26 -8.52 -7.19 -1.90
CA ILE A 26 -9.76 -6.45 -2.17
C ILE A 26 -9.34 -5.09 -2.72
N ARG A 27 -9.36 -4.94 -4.05
CA ARG A 27 -8.94 -3.74 -4.74
C ARG A 27 -10.14 -2.83 -5.01
N LEU A 28 -10.15 -1.68 -4.37
CA LEU A 28 -11.18 -0.67 -4.50
C LEU A 28 -10.93 0.23 -5.72
N THR A 29 -12.02 0.70 -6.31
CA THR A 29 -11.99 1.70 -7.38
C THR A 29 -11.82 3.11 -6.82
N TYR A 30 -11.43 4.03 -7.67
CA TYR A 30 -11.16 5.45 -7.43
C TYR A 30 -9.83 5.76 -6.75
N CYS A 31 -9.23 6.85 -7.19
CA CYS A 31 -8.05 7.45 -6.57
C CYS A 31 -8.12 8.97 -6.69
N ASN A 32 -7.75 9.66 -5.64
CA ASN A 32 -7.64 11.12 -5.61
C ASN A 32 -6.26 11.64 -6.08
N LEU A 33 -5.34 10.73 -6.44
CA LEU A 33 -4.01 11.03 -6.96
C LEU A 33 -3.90 10.67 -8.45
N ARG A 34 -2.86 11.21 -9.11
CA ARG A 34 -2.46 10.89 -10.49
C ARG A 34 -0.93 10.84 -10.54
N CYS A 35 -0.38 9.75 -10.01
CA CYS A 35 1.07 9.55 -9.99
C CYS A 35 1.62 9.30 -11.39
N THR A 36 2.79 9.83 -11.70
CA THR A 36 3.42 9.71 -13.02
C THR A 36 3.83 8.28 -13.39
N TYR A 37 3.98 7.41 -12.39
CA TYR A 37 4.36 6.00 -12.54
C TYR A 37 3.30 5.06 -11.94
N CYS A 38 2.02 5.46 -11.98
CA CYS A 38 0.93 4.62 -11.49
C CYS A 38 0.85 3.34 -12.31
N ASP A 39 0.90 2.19 -11.64
CA ASP A 39 0.76 0.86 -12.25
C ASP A 39 -0.67 0.31 -12.18
N SER A 40 -1.57 1.03 -11.53
CA SER A 40 -2.95 0.63 -11.32
C SER A 40 -3.98 1.67 -11.82
N GLU A 41 -3.67 2.38 -12.92
CA GLU A 41 -4.56 3.40 -13.50
C GLU A 41 -5.95 2.86 -13.89
N TYR A 42 -6.04 1.55 -14.19
CA TYR A 42 -7.29 0.87 -14.47
C TYR A 42 -8.28 0.92 -13.29
N THR A 43 -7.80 1.16 -12.07
CA THR A 43 -8.65 1.31 -10.88
C THR A 43 -9.35 2.66 -10.79
N PHE A 44 -9.03 3.64 -11.66
CA PHE A 44 -9.53 4.99 -11.49
C PHE A 44 -11.04 5.11 -11.70
N TYR A 45 -11.63 4.29 -12.56
CA TYR A 45 -13.01 4.47 -13.02
C TYR A 45 -13.85 3.19 -12.99
N ASP A 46 -13.28 2.06 -13.38
CA ASP A 46 -14.01 0.82 -13.57
C ASP A 46 -14.19 0.06 -12.25
N GLY A 47 -15.31 -0.64 -12.13
CA GLY A 47 -15.60 -1.46 -10.96
C GLY A 47 -17.09 -1.73 -10.78
N LYS A 48 -17.41 -2.68 -9.92
CA LYS A 48 -18.77 -3.10 -9.57
C LYS A 48 -19.12 -2.64 -8.16
N ASP A 49 -20.31 -2.07 -7.98
CA ASP A 49 -20.84 -1.79 -6.66
C ASP A 49 -21.22 -3.10 -5.95
N MET A 50 -20.61 -3.36 -4.82
CA MET A 50 -20.86 -4.52 -3.98
C MET A 50 -21.22 -4.09 -2.55
N ASP A 51 -22.17 -4.77 -1.92
CA ASP A 51 -22.39 -4.63 -0.50
C ASP A 51 -21.27 -5.33 0.29
N ILE A 52 -20.98 -4.85 1.50
CA ILE A 52 -19.92 -5.44 2.34
C ILE A 52 -20.16 -6.94 2.53
N GLN A 53 -21.41 -7.38 2.71
CA GLN A 53 -21.71 -8.80 2.86
C GLN A 53 -21.40 -9.63 1.59
N GLU A 54 -21.60 -9.05 0.41
CA GLU A 54 -21.20 -9.69 -0.86
C GLU A 54 -19.69 -9.84 -0.94
N ILE A 55 -18.92 -8.81 -0.53
CA ILE A 55 -17.45 -8.84 -0.47
C ILE A 55 -16.99 -9.94 0.50
N LEU A 56 -17.56 -9.98 1.70
CA LEU A 56 -17.22 -10.99 2.71
C LEU A 56 -17.55 -12.41 2.25
N ASN A 57 -18.65 -12.61 1.54
CA ASN A 57 -18.99 -13.91 0.96
C ASN A 57 -18.02 -14.31 -0.16
N GLU A 58 -17.54 -13.34 -0.94
CA GLU A 58 -16.57 -13.61 -2.00
C GLU A 58 -15.22 -14.07 -1.44
N ILE A 59 -14.69 -13.40 -0.42
CA ILE A 59 -13.39 -13.76 0.16
C ILE A 59 -13.41 -15.08 0.94
N LYS A 60 -14.56 -15.50 1.48
CA LYS A 60 -14.73 -16.80 2.18
C LYS A 60 -14.48 -18.01 1.28
N LYS A 61 -14.44 -17.85 -0.03
CA LYS A 61 -14.11 -18.92 -0.98
C LYS A 61 -12.64 -19.36 -0.88
N TYR A 62 -11.79 -18.51 -0.28
CA TYR A 62 -10.37 -18.75 -0.14
C TYR A 62 -10.03 -19.15 1.31
N GLU A 63 -9.26 -20.22 1.47
CA GLU A 63 -8.74 -20.65 2.78
C GLU A 63 -7.50 -19.82 3.15
N CYS A 64 -7.69 -18.53 3.41
CA CYS A 64 -6.64 -17.59 3.73
C CYS A 64 -7.11 -16.57 4.76
N ASN A 65 -6.28 -16.28 5.75
CA ASN A 65 -6.59 -15.33 6.82
C ASN A 65 -5.94 -13.95 6.63
N LEU A 66 -5.06 -13.80 5.64
CA LEU A 66 -4.43 -12.51 5.30
C LEU A 66 -5.24 -11.84 4.19
N VAL A 67 -5.72 -10.63 4.47
CA VAL A 67 -6.49 -9.82 3.52
C VAL A 67 -5.84 -8.45 3.38
N GLU A 68 -5.59 -8.02 2.15
CA GLU A 68 -5.19 -6.65 1.87
C GLU A 68 -6.32 -5.87 1.20
N VAL A 69 -6.69 -4.76 1.82
CA VAL A 69 -7.56 -3.75 1.21
C VAL A 69 -6.67 -2.70 0.57
N THR A 70 -6.76 -2.60 -0.75
CA THR A 70 -5.92 -1.72 -1.59
C THR A 70 -6.78 -1.11 -2.70
N GLY A 71 -6.19 -0.58 -3.74
CA GLY A 71 -6.93 -0.09 -4.90
C GLY A 71 -6.23 1.06 -5.61
N GLY A 72 -6.99 2.07 -5.99
CA GLY A 72 -6.47 3.40 -6.22
C GLY A 72 -6.13 4.06 -4.88
N GLU A 73 -7.14 4.60 -4.18
CA GLU A 73 -7.02 5.05 -2.79
C GLU A 73 -8.23 4.54 -1.99
N PRO A 74 -8.07 3.49 -1.17
CA PRO A 74 -9.20 2.86 -0.47
C PRO A 74 -9.97 3.83 0.42
N LEU A 75 -9.26 4.70 1.14
CA LEU A 75 -9.87 5.66 2.07
C LEU A 75 -10.66 6.78 1.38
N PHE A 76 -10.59 6.88 0.06
CA PHE A 76 -11.43 7.78 -0.72
C PHE A 76 -12.90 7.35 -0.74
N GLN A 77 -13.18 6.06 -0.53
CA GLN A 77 -14.53 5.53 -0.39
C GLN A 77 -14.97 5.51 1.09
N LYS A 78 -16.02 6.25 1.42
CA LYS A 78 -16.51 6.44 2.81
C LYS A 78 -16.76 5.14 3.57
N ASN A 79 -17.19 4.08 2.87
CA ASN A 79 -17.53 2.80 3.49
C ASN A 79 -16.31 1.87 3.66
N CYS A 80 -15.10 2.28 3.23
CA CYS A 80 -13.87 1.51 3.41
C CYS A 80 -13.61 1.20 4.90
N ILE A 81 -13.76 2.19 5.77
CA ILE A 81 -13.58 1.99 7.22
C ILE A 81 -14.49 0.88 7.75
N LYS A 82 -15.77 0.87 7.32
CA LYS A 82 -16.72 -0.17 7.76
C LYS A 82 -16.32 -1.56 7.24
N LEU A 83 -15.81 -1.67 6.02
CA LEU A 83 -15.25 -2.93 5.52
C LEU A 83 -14.07 -3.41 6.38
N LEU A 84 -13.15 -2.51 6.73
CA LEU A 84 -12.00 -2.85 7.59
C LEU A 84 -12.46 -3.32 8.98
N GLU A 85 -13.49 -2.68 9.57
CA GLU A 85 -14.09 -3.11 10.84
C GLU A 85 -14.65 -4.53 10.75
N GLU A 86 -15.47 -4.83 9.75
CA GLU A 86 -16.07 -6.17 9.54
C GLU A 86 -15.00 -7.26 9.33
N LEU A 87 -13.95 -6.95 8.57
CA LEU A 87 -12.84 -7.89 8.36
C LEU A 87 -12.10 -8.19 9.69
N VAL A 88 -11.86 -7.17 10.50
CA VAL A 88 -11.23 -7.31 11.83
C VAL A 88 -12.14 -8.07 12.81
N GLU A 89 -13.46 -7.84 12.78
CA GLU A 89 -14.44 -8.55 13.60
C GLU A 89 -14.52 -10.04 13.25
N LEU A 90 -14.28 -10.39 11.99
CA LEU A 90 -14.19 -11.77 11.49
C LEU A 90 -12.80 -12.41 11.70
N ASP A 91 -11.93 -11.74 12.45
CA ASP A 91 -10.58 -12.20 12.82
C ASP A 91 -9.62 -12.39 11.64
N TYR A 92 -9.85 -11.70 10.52
CA TYR A 92 -8.85 -11.61 9.46
C TYR A 92 -7.65 -10.76 9.90
N LYS A 93 -6.47 -11.13 9.45
CA LYS A 93 -5.28 -10.26 9.51
C LYS A 93 -5.36 -9.28 8.34
N VAL A 94 -5.64 -8.02 8.64
CA VAL A 94 -5.99 -7.00 7.64
C VAL A 94 -4.84 -6.04 7.41
N LEU A 95 -4.43 -5.93 6.14
CA LEU A 95 -3.53 -4.90 5.63
C LEU A 95 -4.36 -3.82 4.94
N LEU A 96 -3.98 -2.57 5.09
CA LEU A 96 -4.51 -1.44 4.34
C LEU A 96 -3.35 -0.74 3.63
N GLU A 97 -3.29 -0.87 2.30
CA GLU A 97 -2.37 -0.07 1.50
C GLU A 97 -3.05 1.24 1.08
N THR A 98 -2.47 2.36 1.50
CA THR A 98 -2.98 3.72 1.23
C THR A 98 -1.85 4.64 0.79
N SER A 99 -2.18 5.60 -0.06
CA SER A 99 -1.24 6.63 -0.52
C SER A 99 -0.82 7.64 0.57
N GLY A 100 -1.43 7.57 1.75
CA GLY A 100 -1.20 8.54 2.82
C GLY A 100 -1.72 9.95 2.53
N SER A 101 -2.53 10.12 1.48
CA SER A 101 -3.13 11.42 1.13
C SER A 101 -4.41 11.73 1.90
N LEU A 102 -5.00 10.73 2.53
CA LEU A 102 -6.21 10.83 3.37
C LEU A 102 -5.90 10.36 4.79
N SER A 103 -6.76 10.76 5.75
CA SER A 103 -6.51 10.48 7.16
C SER A 103 -6.75 9.02 7.53
N ILE A 104 -5.76 8.39 8.19
CA ILE A 104 -5.87 7.05 8.78
C ILE A 104 -6.43 7.06 10.20
N LYS A 105 -6.81 8.23 10.74
CA LYS A 105 -7.26 8.41 12.13
C LYS A 105 -8.33 7.42 12.58
N ASN A 106 -9.26 7.09 11.68
CA ASN A 106 -10.42 6.24 11.96
C ASN A 106 -10.22 4.78 11.53
N VAL A 107 -9.03 4.42 11.03
CA VAL A 107 -8.71 3.02 10.70
C VAL A 107 -8.64 2.19 11.98
N PRO A 108 -9.29 1.00 12.04
CA PRO A 108 -9.27 0.15 13.23
C PRO A 108 -7.84 -0.17 13.68
N LYS A 109 -7.59 -0.18 14.99
CA LYS A 109 -6.23 -0.34 15.54
C LYS A 109 -5.55 -1.65 15.18
N LYS A 110 -6.32 -2.73 14.95
CA LYS A 110 -5.79 -4.04 14.52
C LYS A 110 -5.34 -4.09 13.06
N VAL A 111 -5.80 -3.16 12.22
CA VAL A 111 -5.38 -3.05 10.83
C VAL A 111 -3.93 -2.59 10.77
N ILE A 112 -3.14 -3.22 9.92
CA ILE A 112 -1.75 -2.84 9.61
C ILE A 112 -1.80 -1.89 8.43
N ASN A 113 -1.42 -0.63 8.64
CA ASN A 113 -1.36 0.34 7.56
C ASN A 113 -0.02 0.23 6.83
N ILE A 114 -0.05 0.18 5.52
CA ILE A 114 1.10 0.34 4.62
C ILE A 114 0.91 1.68 3.93
N ILE A 115 1.63 2.70 4.39
CA ILE A 115 1.44 4.09 3.93
C ILE A 115 2.52 4.43 2.91
N ASP A 116 2.12 4.52 1.64
CA ASP A 116 3.00 4.89 0.53
C ASP A 116 3.06 6.42 0.38
N PHE A 117 3.94 7.07 1.15
CA PHE A 117 4.18 8.49 0.99
C PHE A 117 4.87 8.80 -0.35
N LYS A 118 4.22 9.65 -1.13
CA LYS A 118 4.60 9.93 -2.50
C LYS A 118 5.83 10.82 -2.60
N CYS A 119 6.86 10.28 -3.25
CA CYS A 119 8.13 10.97 -3.51
C CYS A 119 7.99 12.06 -4.58
N PRO A 120 8.99 12.96 -4.75
CA PRO A 120 8.97 14.04 -5.73
C PRO A 120 8.63 13.58 -7.15
N SER A 121 9.27 12.51 -7.65
CA SER A 121 9.09 12.03 -9.03
C SER A 121 7.69 11.50 -9.32
N SER A 122 6.88 11.20 -8.30
CA SER A 122 5.46 10.84 -8.48
C SER A 122 4.60 12.00 -8.98
N GLY A 123 5.05 13.25 -8.82
CA GLY A 123 4.24 14.45 -9.04
C GLY A 123 3.24 14.75 -7.93
N MET A 124 3.09 13.84 -6.94
CA MET A 124 2.04 13.91 -5.92
C MET A 124 2.55 14.21 -4.49
N LYS A 125 3.85 14.52 -4.30
CA LYS A 125 4.45 14.77 -2.96
C LYS A 125 3.71 15.79 -2.09
N LYS A 126 3.02 16.77 -2.71
CA LYS A 126 2.24 17.79 -2.00
C LYS A 126 0.92 17.26 -1.41
N LYS A 127 0.51 16.05 -1.79
CA LYS A 127 -0.71 15.41 -1.33
C LYS A 127 -0.51 14.55 -0.08
N ASN A 128 0.74 14.32 0.34
CA ASN A 128 1.02 13.58 1.57
C ASN A 128 0.44 14.30 2.78
N LEU A 129 -0.40 13.60 3.53
CA LEU A 129 -0.98 14.10 4.78
C LEU A 129 -0.08 13.69 5.96
N TRP A 130 0.91 14.53 6.29
CA TRP A 130 1.90 14.25 7.33
C TRP A 130 1.31 14.08 8.72
N ASP A 131 0.10 14.58 8.97
CA ASP A 131 -0.63 14.35 10.21
C ASP A 131 -0.92 12.86 10.50
N ASN A 132 -0.87 12.00 9.48
CA ASN A 132 -0.98 10.55 9.62
C ASN A 132 0.09 9.95 10.52
N ILE A 133 1.27 10.59 10.62
CA ILE A 133 2.37 10.14 11.48
C ILE A 133 1.96 10.06 12.96
N LYS A 134 1.00 10.87 13.40
CA LYS A 134 0.47 10.85 14.78
C LYS A 134 -0.31 9.58 15.10
N TYR A 135 -0.77 8.87 14.09
CA TYR A 135 -1.61 7.68 14.20
C TYR A 135 -0.88 6.38 13.85
N LEU A 136 0.41 6.47 13.48
CA LEU A 136 1.24 5.30 13.23
C LEU A 136 1.39 4.44 14.48
N LYS A 137 1.39 3.13 14.25
CA LYS A 137 1.61 2.09 15.26
C LYS A 137 2.89 1.34 14.92
N SER A 138 3.48 0.66 15.90
CA SER A 138 4.74 -0.08 15.71
C SER A 138 4.66 -1.21 14.68
N HIS A 139 3.45 -1.70 14.38
CA HIS A 139 3.21 -2.72 13.37
C HIS A 139 2.80 -2.16 12.01
N ASP A 140 2.66 -0.83 11.87
CA ASP A 140 2.44 -0.17 10.58
C ASP A 140 3.75 -0.10 9.78
N GLU A 141 3.62 0.23 8.51
CA GLU A 141 4.73 0.38 7.58
C GLU A 141 4.62 1.70 6.82
N VAL A 142 5.75 2.35 6.61
CA VAL A 142 5.84 3.52 5.73
C VAL A 142 6.69 3.15 4.52
N LYS A 143 6.10 3.27 3.34
CA LYS A 143 6.73 2.94 2.05
C LYS A 143 7.07 4.22 1.29
N PHE A 144 8.24 4.22 0.65
CA PHE A 144 8.66 5.21 -0.32
C PHE A 144 9.07 4.52 -1.62
N VAL A 145 8.41 4.89 -2.73
CA VAL A 145 8.73 4.38 -4.06
C VAL A 145 9.72 5.32 -4.72
N ILE A 146 10.93 4.83 -4.96
CA ILE A 146 12.12 5.61 -5.36
C ILE A 146 12.31 5.50 -6.88
N GLY A 147 12.22 6.62 -7.57
CA GLY A 147 12.43 6.70 -9.02
C GLY A 147 13.79 7.28 -9.42
N ASN A 148 14.49 7.93 -8.50
CA ASN A 148 15.79 8.56 -8.73
C ASN A 148 16.48 8.96 -7.40
N LYS A 149 17.69 9.53 -7.49
CA LYS A 149 18.45 9.97 -6.30
C LYS A 149 17.79 11.12 -5.53
N GLU A 150 17.01 11.98 -6.20
CA GLU A 150 16.26 13.06 -5.53
C GLU A 150 15.20 12.45 -4.59
N ASP A 151 14.44 11.45 -5.07
CA ASP A 151 13.44 10.74 -4.26
C ASP A 151 14.08 10.09 -3.04
N TYR A 152 15.21 9.40 -3.24
CA TYR A 152 15.96 8.76 -2.17
C TYR A 152 16.38 9.77 -1.08
N ASN A 153 17.02 10.86 -1.49
CA ASN A 153 17.48 11.89 -0.55
C ASN A 153 16.31 12.55 0.17
N TRP A 154 15.22 12.80 -0.54
CA TRP A 154 14.00 13.36 0.03
C TRP A 154 13.36 12.40 1.04
N ALA A 155 13.25 11.10 0.71
CA ALA A 155 12.71 10.10 1.63
C ALA A 155 13.57 10.01 2.90
N LYS A 156 14.90 9.97 2.77
CA LYS A 156 15.84 10.00 3.90
C LYS A 156 15.65 11.24 4.78
N GLU A 157 15.48 12.44 4.17
CA GLU A 157 15.15 13.67 4.91
C GLU A 157 13.85 13.53 5.71
N LYS A 158 12.79 12.91 5.12
CA LYS A 158 11.51 12.75 5.80
C LYS A 158 11.57 11.71 6.93
N ILE A 159 12.29 10.61 6.75
CA ILE A 159 12.54 9.63 7.80
C ILE A 159 13.16 10.32 9.00
N ASN A 160 14.26 11.05 8.81
CA ASN A 160 14.94 11.75 9.88
C ASN A 160 14.09 12.87 10.51
N LYS A 161 13.42 13.69 9.69
CA LYS A 161 12.60 14.82 10.16
C LYS A 161 11.49 14.39 11.10
N TYR A 162 10.90 13.22 10.85
CA TYR A 162 9.74 12.75 11.58
C TYR A 162 10.03 11.57 12.50
N ASN A 163 11.30 11.12 12.59
CA ASN A 163 11.76 9.95 13.33
C ASN A 163 10.87 8.73 13.01
N LEU A 164 10.74 8.43 11.71
CA LEU A 164 9.80 7.39 11.26
C LEU A 164 10.29 5.99 11.62
N ASP A 165 11.60 5.76 11.60
CA ASP A 165 12.27 4.50 11.93
C ASP A 165 12.11 4.10 13.41
N ASP A 166 11.89 5.07 14.31
CA ASP A 166 11.53 4.81 15.71
C ASP A 166 10.04 4.42 15.89
N LYS A 167 9.21 4.61 14.85
CA LYS A 167 7.76 4.45 14.95
C LYS A 167 7.25 3.17 14.29
N CYS A 168 7.79 2.81 13.14
CA CYS A 168 7.29 1.72 12.31
C CYS A 168 8.37 1.22 11.33
N ASN A 169 8.07 0.15 10.60
CA ASN A 169 8.96 -0.33 9.55
C ASN A 169 9.01 0.63 8.37
N ILE A 170 10.21 0.88 7.85
CA ILE A 170 10.40 1.70 6.65
C ILE A 170 10.76 0.81 5.46
N LEU A 171 10.10 1.05 4.34
CA LEU A 171 10.26 0.28 3.11
C LEU A 171 10.69 1.19 1.96
N PHE A 172 11.74 0.80 1.24
CA PHE A 172 12.11 1.40 -0.05
C PHE A 172 11.87 0.40 -1.17
N SER A 173 11.16 0.84 -2.22
CA SER A 173 10.93 0.08 -3.45
C SER A 173 11.40 0.89 -4.66
N PRO A 174 11.94 0.28 -5.72
CA PRO A 174 12.21 0.97 -6.96
C PRO A 174 10.91 1.27 -7.71
N VAL A 175 10.85 2.39 -8.43
CA VAL A 175 9.87 2.54 -9.52
C VAL A 175 10.24 1.50 -10.58
N TYR A 176 9.31 0.60 -10.87
CA TYR A 176 9.54 -0.54 -11.78
C TYR A 176 10.07 -0.09 -13.14
N LYS A 177 11.11 -0.75 -13.64
CA LYS A 177 11.81 -0.47 -14.91
C LYS A 177 12.37 0.97 -15.05
N LYS A 178 12.38 1.79 -14.00
CA LYS A 178 12.89 3.18 -14.05
C LYS A 178 14.25 3.34 -13.38
N ILE A 179 14.48 2.59 -12.33
CA ILE A 179 15.74 2.60 -11.58
C ILE A 179 16.14 1.16 -11.22
N GLU A 180 17.44 0.88 -11.33
CA GLU A 180 17.97 -0.42 -10.98
C GLU A 180 17.96 -0.64 -9.46
N SER A 181 17.48 -1.80 -9.02
CA SER A 181 17.46 -2.19 -7.60
C SER A 181 18.81 -2.06 -6.92
N LYS A 182 19.90 -2.41 -7.64
CA LYS A 182 21.27 -2.31 -7.12
C LYS A 182 21.70 -0.88 -6.78
N GLU A 183 21.16 0.14 -7.45
CA GLU A 183 21.51 1.53 -7.15
C GLU A 183 20.94 1.96 -5.80
N ILE A 184 19.65 1.64 -5.55
CA ILE A 184 19.01 1.96 -4.27
C ILE A 184 19.67 1.20 -3.14
N THR A 185 19.94 -0.10 -3.32
CA THR A 185 20.61 -0.91 -2.29
C THR A 185 22.01 -0.42 -1.99
N LYS A 186 22.77 0.03 -3.00
CA LYS A 186 24.08 0.66 -2.80
C LYS A 186 23.96 1.91 -1.90
N TRP A 187 23.01 2.79 -2.18
CA TRP A 187 22.81 4.02 -1.39
C TRP A 187 22.38 3.71 0.05
N ILE A 188 21.52 2.70 0.25
CA ILE A 188 21.10 2.26 1.59
C ILE A 188 22.32 1.80 2.41
N LEU A 189 23.19 0.99 1.80
CA LEU A 189 24.39 0.47 2.46
C LEU A 189 25.44 1.55 2.72
N GLU A 190 25.67 2.45 1.78
CA GLU A 190 26.57 3.59 1.93
C GLU A 190 26.13 4.56 3.04
N ASP A 191 24.82 4.76 3.18
CA ASP A 191 24.25 5.65 4.21
C ASP A 191 23.97 4.92 5.55
N ASN A 192 24.23 3.61 5.64
CA ASN A 192 23.95 2.76 6.80
C ASN A 192 22.49 2.88 7.32
N LEU A 193 21.53 2.93 6.41
CA LEU A 193 20.12 3.07 6.79
C LEU A 193 19.55 1.73 7.25
N ASN A 194 18.88 1.72 8.40
CA ASN A 194 18.15 0.55 8.90
C ASN A 194 16.73 0.53 8.34
N ILE A 195 16.61 0.26 7.05
CA ILE A 195 15.33 0.17 6.33
C ILE A 195 15.26 -1.12 5.53
N ARG A 196 14.05 -1.58 5.23
CA ARG A 196 13.82 -2.73 4.37
C ARG A 196 13.81 -2.28 2.91
N PHE A 197 14.71 -2.83 2.09
CA PHE A 197 14.58 -2.78 0.64
C PHE A 197 13.68 -3.92 0.16
N GLN A 198 12.81 -3.66 -0.80
CA GLN A 198 11.96 -4.66 -1.45
C GLN A 198 11.80 -4.37 -2.94
N ILE A 199 11.61 -5.43 -3.71
CA ILE A 199 11.09 -5.37 -5.08
C ILE A 199 9.59 -5.71 -5.06
N GLN A 200 8.91 -5.48 -6.17
CA GLN A 200 7.52 -5.92 -6.37
C GLN A 200 7.54 -7.38 -6.82
N LEU A 201 7.53 -8.34 -5.88
CA LEU A 201 7.69 -9.77 -6.16
C LEU A 201 6.65 -10.28 -7.17
N HIS A 202 5.42 -9.75 -7.14
CA HIS A 202 4.39 -10.12 -8.09
C HIS A 202 4.78 -9.84 -9.55
N LYS A 203 5.62 -8.82 -9.81
CA LYS A 203 6.13 -8.49 -11.16
C LYS A 203 7.31 -9.38 -11.61
N GLU A 204 7.86 -10.18 -10.71
CA GLU A 204 8.87 -11.20 -11.02
C GLU A 204 8.23 -12.58 -11.25
N ILE A 205 7.03 -12.82 -10.67
CA ILE A 205 6.31 -14.08 -10.77
C ILE A 205 5.35 -14.06 -11.96
N TRP A 206 4.63 -12.95 -12.14
CA TRP A 206 3.60 -12.78 -13.16
C TRP A 206 4.03 -11.76 -14.21
N ASP A 207 3.37 -11.79 -15.35
CA ASP A 207 3.59 -10.74 -16.36
C ASP A 207 3.07 -9.38 -15.84
N ASP A 208 3.75 -8.29 -16.14
CA ASP A 208 3.40 -6.95 -15.64
C ASP A 208 2.04 -6.43 -16.15
N LYS A 209 1.40 -7.17 -17.07
CA LYS A 209 0.05 -6.90 -17.60
C LYS A 209 -1.04 -7.79 -17.02
N ASP A 210 -0.67 -8.81 -16.27
CA ASP A 210 -1.64 -9.71 -15.67
C ASP A 210 -2.42 -9.00 -14.55
N ARG A 211 -3.71 -9.33 -14.44
CA ARG A 211 -4.60 -8.81 -13.41
C ARG A 211 -5.18 -9.98 -12.61
N GLY A 212 -5.46 -9.71 -11.33
CA GLY A 212 -6.02 -10.72 -10.45
C GLY A 212 -5.03 -11.84 -10.09
N VAL A 213 -3.74 -11.52 -10.09
CA VAL A 213 -2.63 -12.46 -9.82
C VAL A 213 -1.68 -11.94 -8.76
#